data_1ca4001ec69eb2370aab3ee86d31bcef
#
_entry.id   1ca4001ec69eb2370aab3ee86d31bcef
#
_cell.length_a   1.000
_cell.length_b   1.000
_cell.length_c   1.000
_cell.angle_alpha   90.00
_cell.angle_beta   90.00
_cell.angle_gamma   90.00
#
_symmetry.space_group_name_H-M   'P 1'
#
loop_
_entity.id
_entity.type
_entity.pdbx_description
1 polymer ?
#
loop_
_entity_poly.entity_id
_entity_poly.type
_entity_poly.pdbx_seq_one_letter_code
_entity_poly.pdbx_strand_id
1 'polypeptide(L)'
;VLGEYKARRGEDATRALAARVLGSLSVALLVATAAGILAAPWIVYASAWGFAKDADKFALTVQMLRICFPYILFISLTSFAAGILNTWGSFKAPAFTPVLLNLSFIAFALFAAPHFERPVVALAWAVFAGGVAQLAFQVPFLLKIRMLPAPKWDPKDEGVVRVLKLMAPAALGVSVAQVSLVINTQIASFLGDGPVSWLYYADRLMEFPSALLGVALGTVILPSLVKRHHESDTAAYSRLLDWGLRLTVLLAAPAALGLAMLAVPILATLFWHGEFLKHDVMMTRAALVAYSAGLIGIIAVKILAPGFYARQDIRTPVKVALATLAVTQVANAVLVPWLGHAGLAGAISVGACFNAGWLWWLMRRSGAYRPEPGWGAFLLKIGVALYLMGGVIWFGAGSAGSWFGLDALSRAGKLALLVAGAAGAYFASLWLMGFRLRQFSRHES
;
A
#
# COMPACT_ATOMS: atom_id res chain seq x y z
N VAL A 1 -11.58 9.45 20.92
CA VAL A 1 -11.34 9.76 22.35
C VAL A 1 -10.87 11.19 22.52
N LEU A 2 -9.73 11.64 21.92
CA LEU A 2 -9.24 13.03 22.10
C LEU A 2 -10.27 14.08 21.68
N GLY A 3 -10.92 13.94 20.52
CA GLY A 3 -11.98 14.85 20.08
C GLY A 3 -13.20 14.88 21.01
N GLU A 4 -13.57 13.73 21.58
CA GLU A 4 -14.64 13.63 22.55
C GLU A 4 -14.29 14.33 23.88
N TYR A 5 -13.05 14.15 24.36
CA TYR A 5 -12.56 14.84 25.55
C TYR A 5 -12.54 16.35 25.34
N LYS A 6 -12.06 16.82 24.17
CA LYS A 6 -12.06 18.23 23.82
C LYS A 6 -13.47 18.82 23.85
N ALA A 7 -14.44 18.12 23.26
CA ALA A 7 -15.82 18.60 23.19
C ALA A 7 -16.55 18.56 24.53
N ARG A 8 -16.27 17.57 25.42
CA ARG A 8 -17.02 17.34 26.65
C ARG A 8 -16.31 17.83 27.91
N ARG A 9 -14.99 17.83 27.97
CA ARG A 9 -14.19 18.08 29.17
C ARG A 9 -13.22 19.27 29.04
N GLY A 10 -13.17 19.91 27.87
CA GLY A 10 -12.31 21.07 27.60
C GLY A 10 -10.86 20.73 27.29
N GLU A 11 -10.05 21.78 27.07
CA GLU A 11 -8.68 21.64 26.57
C GLU A 11 -7.72 21.12 27.64
N ASP A 12 -7.84 21.55 28.90
CA ASP A 12 -6.93 21.12 29.98
C ASP A 12 -7.08 19.61 30.27
N ALA A 13 -8.30 19.11 30.32
CA ALA A 13 -8.57 17.68 30.50
C ALA A 13 -8.03 16.86 29.30
N THR A 14 -8.14 17.39 28.09
CA THR A 14 -7.61 16.77 26.89
C THR A 14 -6.09 16.74 26.89
N ARG A 15 -5.45 17.83 27.35
CA ARG A 15 -3.99 17.90 27.52
C ARG A 15 -3.50 16.91 28.57
N ALA A 16 -4.20 16.79 29.69
CA ALA A 16 -3.88 15.84 30.74
C ALA A 16 -3.98 14.39 30.26
N LEU A 17 -5.06 14.05 29.50
CA LEU A 17 -5.20 12.75 28.86
C LEU A 17 -4.05 12.50 27.85
N ALA A 18 -3.75 13.46 26.99
CA ALA A 18 -2.66 13.34 26.02
C ALA A 18 -1.31 13.10 26.71
N ALA A 19 -1.05 13.76 27.84
CA ALA A 19 0.17 13.57 28.64
C ALA A 19 0.29 12.14 29.20
N ARG A 20 -0.81 11.57 29.69
CA ARG A 20 -0.84 10.21 30.25
C ARG A 20 -0.76 9.16 29.13
N VAL A 21 -1.46 9.36 28.02
CA VAL A 21 -1.35 8.46 26.84
C VAL A 21 0.07 8.50 26.28
N LEU A 22 0.67 9.70 26.15
CA LEU A 22 2.05 9.85 25.66
C LEU A 22 3.03 9.13 26.59
N GLY A 23 2.93 9.30 27.92
CA GLY A 23 3.81 8.64 28.88
C GLY A 23 3.70 7.12 28.81
N SER A 24 2.48 6.60 28.82
CA SER A 24 2.22 5.14 28.73
C SER A 24 2.68 4.56 27.39
N LEU A 25 2.40 5.26 26.30
CA LEU A 25 2.83 4.88 24.94
C LEU A 25 4.36 4.90 24.83
N SER A 26 5.03 5.96 25.33
CA SER A 26 6.49 6.08 25.28
C SER A 26 7.19 4.93 26.00
N VAL A 27 6.72 4.56 27.20
CA VAL A 27 7.30 3.43 27.95
C VAL A 27 7.07 2.12 27.20
N ALA A 28 5.87 1.86 26.70
CA ALA A 28 5.59 0.65 25.93
C ALA A 28 6.45 0.57 24.66
N LEU A 29 6.64 1.69 23.96
CA LEU A 29 7.47 1.76 22.75
C LEU A 29 8.96 1.61 23.07
N LEU A 30 9.45 2.16 24.16
CA LEU A 30 10.84 1.97 24.60
C LEU A 30 11.12 0.50 24.93
N VAL A 31 10.21 -0.13 25.65
CA VAL A 31 10.31 -1.58 25.96
C VAL A 31 10.26 -2.41 24.67
N ALA A 32 9.31 -2.11 23.77
CA ALA A 32 9.20 -2.80 22.48
C ALA A 32 10.44 -2.59 21.60
N THR A 33 10.99 -1.37 21.58
CA THR A 33 12.21 -1.05 20.84
C THR A 33 13.42 -1.81 21.41
N ALA A 34 13.61 -1.78 22.71
CA ALA A 34 14.70 -2.52 23.36
C ALA A 34 14.56 -4.04 23.12
N ALA A 35 13.38 -4.57 23.32
CA ALA A 35 13.10 -5.98 23.04
C ALA A 35 13.36 -6.36 21.58
N GLY A 36 12.95 -5.51 20.63
CA GLY A 36 13.19 -5.74 19.22
C GLY A 36 14.66 -5.67 18.80
N ILE A 37 15.42 -4.74 19.36
CA ILE A 37 16.88 -4.66 19.13
C ILE A 37 17.57 -5.93 19.66
N LEU A 38 17.20 -6.40 20.85
CA LEU A 38 17.73 -7.64 21.43
C LEU A 38 17.29 -8.87 20.66
N ALA A 39 16.01 -8.91 20.27
CA ALA A 39 15.42 -10.01 19.53
C ALA A 39 15.71 -9.96 18.01
N ALA A 40 16.46 -8.98 17.50
CA ALA A 40 16.70 -8.80 16.07
C ALA A 40 17.17 -10.09 15.35
N PRO A 41 18.10 -10.91 15.88
CA PRO A 41 18.47 -12.18 15.24
C PRO A 41 17.28 -13.13 15.08
N TRP A 42 16.45 -13.25 16.10
CA TRP A 42 15.27 -14.12 16.09
C TRP A 42 14.19 -13.61 15.12
N ILE A 43 14.04 -12.28 15.02
CA ILE A 43 13.11 -11.66 14.06
C ILE A 43 13.58 -11.95 12.63
N VAL A 44 14.88 -11.84 12.33
CA VAL A 44 15.44 -12.19 11.01
C VAL A 44 15.23 -13.68 10.72
N TYR A 45 15.49 -14.57 11.69
CA TYR A 45 15.17 -16.00 11.53
C TYR A 45 13.68 -16.24 11.22
N ALA A 46 12.78 -15.56 11.92
CA ALA A 46 11.34 -15.72 11.71
C ALA A 46 10.83 -15.15 10.38
N SER A 47 11.48 -14.11 9.84
CA SER A 47 11.01 -13.39 8.63
C SER A 47 11.81 -13.74 7.37
N ALA A 48 13.05 -14.16 7.48
CA ALA A 48 13.95 -14.40 6.37
C ALA A 48 15.02 -15.47 6.69
N TRP A 49 14.60 -16.65 7.14
CA TRP A 49 15.51 -17.73 7.52
C TRP A 49 16.48 -18.13 6.39
N GLY A 50 16.05 -18.01 5.12
CA GLY A 50 16.92 -18.28 3.98
C GLY A 50 18.22 -17.48 4.01
N PHE A 51 18.24 -16.29 4.61
CA PHE A 51 19.46 -15.49 4.78
C PHE A 51 20.46 -16.08 5.77
N ALA A 52 20.02 -16.96 6.68
CA ALA A 52 20.92 -17.64 7.61
C ALA A 52 21.89 -18.63 6.94
N LYS A 53 21.67 -18.95 5.66
CA LYS A 53 22.63 -19.75 4.86
C LYS A 53 23.92 -18.98 4.54
N ASP A 54 23.87 -17.65 4.57
CA ASP A 54 25.00 -16.75 4.39
C ASP A 54 25.19 -15.93 5.69
N ALA A 55 26.26 -16.24 6.42
CA ALA A 55 26.55 -15.63 7.71
C ALA A 55 26.73 -14.09 7.61
N ASP A 56 27.37 -13.61 6.54
CA ASP A 56 27.60 -12.18 6.28
C ASP A 56 26.29 -11.42 6.01
N LYS A 57 25.43 -12.00 5.16
CA LYS A 57 24.12 -11.45 4.82
C LYS A 57 23.19 -11.43 6.04
N PHE A 58 23.21 -12.50 6.84
CA PHE A 58 22.48 -12.59 8.07
C PHE A 58 22.93 -11.52 9.08
N ALA A 59 24.25 -11.42 9.33
CA ALA A 59 24.82 -10.45 10.27
C ALA A 59 24.51 -9.00 9.82
N LEU A 60 24.64 -8.72 8.53
CA LEU A 60 24.28 -7.40 7.98
C LEU A 60 22.79 -7.08 8.16
N THR A 61 21.92 -8.03 7.89
CA THR A 61 20.46 -7.87 8.07
C THR A 61 20.10 -7.60 9.53
N VAL A 62 20.70 -8.33 10.46
CA VAL A 62 20.53 -8.11 11.91
C VAL A 62 21.03 -6.73 12.32
N GLN A 63 22.21 -6.32 11.83
CA GLN A 63 22.77 -4.98 12.10
C GLN A 63 21.81 -3.88 11.62
N MET A 64 21.36 -3.96 10.39
CA MET A 64 20.44 -2.99 9.81
C MET A 64 19.11 -2.95 10.57
N LEU A 65 18.57 -4.12 10.94
CA LEU A 65 17.32 -4.20 11.71
C LEU A 65 17.48 -3.51 13.08
N ARG A 66 18.62 -3.71 13.77
CA ARG A 66 18.90 -3.02 15.04
C ARG A 66 18.94 -1.51 14.91
N ILE A 67 19.51 -0.99 13.82
CA ILE A 67 19.57 0.45 13.53
C ILE A 67 18.18 1.00 13.19
N CYS A 68 17.39 0.24 12.42
CA CYS A 68 16.04 0.66 12.00
C CYS A 68 15.00 0.53 13.13
N PHE A 69 15.19 -0.38 14.09
CA PHE A 69 14.16 -0.70 15.08
C PHE A 69 13.67 0.49 15.91
N PRO A 70 14.54 1.45 16.33
CA PRO A 70 14.10 2.66 17.03
C PRO A 70 13.12 3.54 16.24
N TYR A 71 13.03 3.36 14.92
CA TYR A 71 12.06 4.08 14.10
C TYR A 71 10.62 3.83 14.55
N ILE A 72 10.32 2.64 15.11
CA ILE A 72 8.98 2.32 15.66
C ILE A 72 8.59 3.32 16.75
N LEU A 73 9.53 3.71 17.62
CA LEU A 73 9.29 4.73 18.64
C LEU A 73 8.93 6.07 17.98
N PHE A 74 9.76 6.54 17.05
CA PHE A 74 9.59 7.85 16.42
C PHE A 74 8.32 7.94 15.59
N ILE A 75 8.04 6.95 14.74
CA ILE A 75 6.83 6.96 13.89
C ILE A 75 5.54 6.87 14.71
N SER A 76 5.56 6.10 15.80
CA SER A 76 4.38 5.99 16.69
C SER A 76 4.13 7.31 17.43
N LEU A 77 5.17 7.96 17.93
CA LEU A 77 5.06 9.28 18.58
C LEU A 77 4.65 10.35 17.56
N THR A 78 5.18 10.30 16.35
CA THR A 78 4.79 11.17 15.23
C THR A 78 3.32 10.99 14.88
N SER A 79 2.83 9.75 14.82
CA SER A 79 1.40 9.46 14.55
C SER A 79 0.52 9.95 15.69
N PHE A 80 0.96 9.84 16.93
CA PHE A 80 0.25 10.39 18.08
C PHE A 80 0.18 11.94 18.03
N ALA A 81 1.30 12.59 17.72
CA ALA A 81 1.37 14.04 17.51
C ALA A 81 0.45 14.50 16.37
N ALA A 82 0.46 13.77 15.24
CA ALA A 82 -0.45 14.00 14.11
C ALA A 82 -1.93 13.88 14.53
N GLY A 83 -2.26 12.92 15.38
CA GLY A 83 -3.61 12.76 15.93
C GLY A 83 -4.07 13.98 16.76
N ILE A 84 -3.15 14.57 17.57
CA ILE A 84 -3.42 15.81 18.29
C ILE A 84 -3.62 16.94 17.27
N LEU A 85 -2.67 17.15 16.35
CA LEU A 85 -2.74 18.24 15.36
C LEU A 85 -4.04 18.17 14.53
N ASN A 86 -4.45 16.99 14.08
CA ASN A 86 -5.67 16.78 13.34
C ASN A 86 -6.91 17.14 14.17
N THR A 87 -6.92 16.84 15.48
CA THR A 87 -8.02 17.20 16.39
C THR A 87 -8.17 18.72 16.54
N TRP A 88 -7.08 19.50 16.33
CA TRP A 88 -7.07 20.96 16.32
C TRP A 88 -7.17 21.56 14.91
N GLY A 89 -7.47 20.76 13.88
CA GLY A 89 -7.66 21.22 12.51
C GLY A 89 -6.36 21.55 11.77
N SER A 90 -5.22 21.16 12.32
CA SER A 90 -3.88 21.39 11.71
C SER A 90 -3.44 20.19 10.89
N PHE A 91 -3.91 20.06 9.66
CA PHE A 91 -3.64 18.90 8.79
C PHE A 91 -2.35 19.02 7.97
N LYS A 92 -1.84 20.25 7.74
CA LYS A 92 -0.69 20.49 6.84
C LYS A 92 0.59 19.82 7.33
N ALA A 93 0.90 19.94 8.63
CA ALA A 93 2.12 19.37 9.19
C ALA A 93 2.10 17.82 9.15
N PRO A 94 1.04 17.12 9.63
CA PRO A 94 0.93 15.69 9.46
C PRO A 94 1.03 15.21 8.00
N ALA A 95 0.41 15.93 7.05
CA ALA A 95 0.44 15.56 5.64
C ALA A 95 1.84 15.68 5.00
N PHE A 96 2.66 16.63 5.46
CA PHE A 96 4.03 16.82 4.97
C PHE A 96 5.05 15.86 5.61
N THR A 97 4.77 15.36 6.81
CA THR A 97 5.69 14.53 7.60
C THR A 97 6.30 13.34 6.83
N PRO A 98 5.57 12.56 6.01
CA PRO A 98 6.17 11.44 5.26
C PRO A 98 7.28 11.86 4.28
N VAL A 99 7.26 13.10 3.79
CA VAL A 99 8.28 13.63 2.86
C VAL A 99 9.66 13.63 3.52
N LEU A 100 9.73 13.87 4.83
CA LEU A 100 11.00 13.96 5.57
C LEU A 100 11.75 12.63 5.58
N LEU A 101 11.04 11.50 5.63
CA LEU A 101 11.69 10.19 5.52
C LEU A 101 12.33 10.01 4.15
N ASN A 102 11.62 10.37 3.08
CA ASN A 102 12.15 10.30 1.72
C ASN A 102 13.37 11.22 1.53
N LEU A 103 13.31 12.46 2.06
CA LEU A 103 14.44 13.38 2.04
C LEU A 103 15.64 12.82 2.83
N SER A 104 15.40 12.17 3.97
CA SER A 104 16.45 11.50 4.73
C SER A 104 17.11 10.38 3.90
N PHE A 105 16.34 9.54 3.25
CA PHE A 105 16.89 8.50 2.35
C PHE A 105 17.75 9.11 1.24
N ILE A 106 17.26 10.14 0.57
CA ILE A 106 17.99 10.81 -0.52
C ILE A 106 19.29 11.42 0.02
N ALA A 107 19.23 12.13 1.13
CA ALA A 107 20.41 12.77 1.74
C ALA A 107 21.45 11.73 2.15
N PHE A 108 21.04 10.66 2.83
CA PHE A 108 21.98 9.61 3.25
C PHE A 108 22.54 8.82 2.07
N ALA A 109 21.75 8.55 1.04
CA ALA A 109 22.23 7.88 -0.17
C ALA A 109 23.30 8.71 -0.91
N LEU A 110 23.09 10.03 -1.02
CA LEU A 110 23.99 10.91 -1.76
C LEU A 110 25.24 11.31 -0.97
N PHE A 111 25.08 11.60 0.32
CA PHE A 111 26.14 12.22 1.11
C PHE A 111 26.78 11.29 2.14
N ALA A 112 26.05 10.34 2.71
CA ALA A 112 26.55 9.46 3.75
C ALA A 112 27.03 8.10 3.21
N ALA A 113 26.29 7.49 2.28
CA ALA A 113 26.58 6.15 1.79
C ALA A 113 28.01 5.98 1.25
N PRO A 114 28.63 6.97 0.54
CA PRO A 114 30.01 6.86 0.08
C PRO A 114 31.06 6.75 1.19
N HIS A 115 30.72 7.12 2.43
CA HIS A 115 31.63 7.11 3.58
C HIS A 115 31.50 5.86 4.45
N PHE A 116 30.57 4.95 4.12
CA PHE A 116 30.37 3.69 4.83
C PHE A 116 31.08 2.54 4.11
N GLU A 117 31.76 1.67 4.85
CA GLU A 117 32.33 0.42 4.29
C GLU A 117 31.27 -0.41 3.55
N ARG A 118 30.04 -0.41 4.09
CA ARG A 118 28.87 -1.04 3.48
C ARG A 118 27.81 0.04 3.24
N PRO A 119 27.69 0.60 2.04
CA PRO A 119 26.82 1.75 1.73
C PRO A 119 25.35 1.55 2.13
N VAL A 120 24.85 0.32 2.12
CA VAL A 120 23.50 -0.02 2.52
C VAL A 120 23.20 0.28 4.00
N VAL A 121 24.23 0.25 4.87
CA VAL A 121 24.07 0.58 6.30
C VAL A 121 23.72 2.06 6.50
N ALA A 122 24.19 2.94 5.61
CA ALA A 122 23.80 4.34 5.62
C ALA A 122 22.28 4.52 5.43
N LEU A 123 21.63 3.66 4.65
CA LEU A 123 20.18 3.70 4.45
C LEU A 123 19.42 3.27 5.72
N ALA A 124 19.98 2.37 6.53
CA ALA A 124 19.39 2.05 7.83
C ALA A 124 19.47 3.26 8.79
N TRP A 125 20.57 3.99 8.79
CA TRP A 125 20.68 5.25 9.52
C TRP A 125 19.76 6.34 8.98
N ALA A 126 19.47 6.35 7.66
CA ALA A 126 18.49 7.25 7.07
C ALA A 126 17.09 7.04 7.65
N VAL A 127 16.69 5.77 7.91
CA VAL A 127 15.42 5.46 8.58
C VAL A 127 15.36 6.06 9.98
N PHE A 128 16.44 5.86 10.77
CA PHE A 128 16.54 6.43 12.11
C PHE A 128 16.46 7.95 12.09
N ALA A 129 17.31 8.60 11.29
CA ALA A 129 17.36 10.06 11.17
C ALA A 129 16.02 10.64 10.64
N GLY A 130 15.41 9.97 9.67
CA GLY A 130 14.09 10.31 9.15
C GLY A 130 13.01 10.28 10.22
N GLY A 131 13.03 9.26 11.08
CA GLY A 131 12.11 9.16 12.23
C GLY A 131 12.26 10.32 13.21
N VAL A 132 13.51 10.64 13.58
CA VAL A 132 13.82 11.81 14.43
C VAL A 132 13.33 13.09 13.77
N ALA A 133 13.63 13.30 12.49
CA ALA A 133 13.22 14.50 11.75
C ALA A 133 11.68 14.63 11.67
N GLN A 134 10.96 13.53 11.44
CA GLN A 134 9.49 13.50 11.39
C GLN A 134 8.87 13.93 12.73
N LEU A 135 9.40 13.41 13.84
CA LEU A 135 8.90 13.78 15.16
C LEU A 135 9.25 15.24 15.49
N ALA A 136 10.52 15.63 15.29
CA ALA A 136 11.00 16.99 15.55
C ALA A 136 10.23 18.04 14.74
N PHE A 137 9.89 17.75 13.49
CA PHE A 137 9.13 18.64 12.62
C PHE A 137 7.73 18.96 13.17
N GLN A 138 7.09 18.03 13.87
CA GLN A 138 5.75 18.28 14.42
C GLN A 138 5.74 19.06 15.74
N VAL A 139 6.86 19.09 16.47
CA VAL A 139 6.97 19.76 17.78
C VAL A 139 6.61 21.26 17.71
N PRO A 140 7.11 22.08 16.77
CA PRO A 140 6.76 23.50 16.66
C PRO A 140 5.25 23.73 16.48
N PHE A 141 4.59 22.84 15.72
CA PHE A 141 3.14 22.95 15.48
C PHE A 141 2.33 22.58 16.73
N LEU A 142 2.79 21.60 17.52
CA LEU A 142 2.19 21.28 18.82
C LEU A 142 2.36 22.43 19.84
N LEU A 143 3.54 23.08 19.83
CA LEU A 143 3.80 24.27 20.67
C LEU A 143 2.87 25.42 20.29
N LYS A 144 2.66 25.66 18.99
CA LYS A 144 1.79 26.73 18.49
C LYS A 144 0.34 26.58 18.96
N ILE A 145 -0.17 25.35 19.02
CA ILE A 145 -1.52 25.08 19.55
C ILE A 145 -1.56 24.84 21.07
N ARG A 146 -0.44 25.05 21.77
CA ARG A 146 -0.25 24.81 23.21
C ARG A 146 -0.58 23.41 23.68
N MET A 147 -0.44 22.42 22.80
CA MET A 147 -0.77 21.01 23.03
C MET A 147 0.44 20.09 22.96
N LEU A 148 1.62 20.57 23.32
CA LEU A 148 2.76 19.70 23.57
C LEU A 148 2.62 19.08 24.97
N PRO A 149 2.22 17.80 25.10
CA PRO A 149 2.02 17.18 26.40
C PRO A 149 3.37 16.77 27.01
N ALA A 150 3.56 17.05 28.28
CA ALA A 150 4.65 16.45 29.04
C ALA A 150 4.28 15.00 29.39
N PRO A 151 5.11 13.99 29.07
CA PRO A 151 4.76 12.61 29.31
C PRO A 151 4.56 12.31 30.81
N LYS A 152 3.41 11.72 31.16
CA LYS A 152 3.09 11.28 32.49
C LYS A 152 2.75 9.79 32.48
N TRP A 153 3.46 9.00 33.28
CA TRP A 153 3.19 7.59 33.40
C TRP A 153 1.98 7.34 34.30
N ASP A 154 0.88 6.92 33.71
CA ASP A 154 -0.32 6.50 34.42
C ASP A 154 -1.11 5.47 33.57
N PRO A 155 -0.68 4.20 33.55
CA PRO A 155 -1.28 3.19 32.71
C PRO A 155 -2.65 2.73 33.21
N LYS A 156 -3.05 3.11 34.44
CA LYS A 156 -4.36 2.76 35.03
C LYS A 156 -5.42 3.82 34.81
N ASP A 157 -5.07 4.99 34.27
CA ASP A 157 -6.03 6.03 33.93
C ASP A 157 -7.12 5.50 33.02
N GLU A 158 -8.36 5.82 33.33
CA GLU A 158 -9.55 5.34 32.59
C GLU A 158 -9.48 5.68 31.09
N GLY A 159 -8.99 6.87 30.75
CA GLY A 159 -8.84 7.32 29.36
C GLY A 159 -7.74 6.53 28.62
N VAL A 160 -6.62 6.23 29.29
CA VAL A 160 -5.53 5.40 28.73
C VAL A 160 -6.04 3.98 28.47
N VAL A 161 -6.70 3.35 29.45
CA VAL A 161 -7.28 2.02 29.31
C VAL A 161 -8.32 1.98 28.18
N ARG A 162 -9.14 3.03 28.04
CA ARG A 162 -10.11 3.15 26.95
C ARG A 162 -9.44 3.22 25.59
N VAL A 163 -8.35 4.00 25.46
CA VAL A 163 -7.55 4.07 24.21
C VAL A 163 -7.00 2.70 23.86
N LEU A 164 -6.37 2.00 24.81
CA LEU A 164 -5.80 0.67 24.59
C LEU A 164 -6.87 -0.36 24.17
N LYS A 165 -8.02 -0.36 24.83
CA LYS A 165 -9.15 -1.25 24.47
C LYS A 165 -9.69 -1.01 23.06
N LEU A 166 -9.65 0.24 22.57
CA LEU A 166 -10.07 0.57 21.21
C LEU A 166 -8.98 0.23 20.18
N MET A 167 -7.70 0.37 20.54
CA MET A 167 -6.58 0.10 19.64
C MET A 167 -6.33 -1.40 19.44
N ALA A 168 -6.51 -2.24 20.46
CA ALA A 168 -6.16 -3.65 20.38
C ALA A 168 -6.89 -4.42 19.25
N PRO A 169 -8.23 -4.29 19.06
CA PRO A 169 -8.91 -4.94 17.93
C PRO A 169 -8.46 -4.41 16.56
N ALA A 170 -8.18 -3.10 16.46
CA ALA A 170 -7.70 -2.49 15.22
C ALA A 170 -6.30 -3.00 14.86
N ALA A 171 -5.40 -3.11 15.85
CA ALA A 171 -4.06 -3.65 15.67
C ALA A 171 -4.12 -5.12 15.20
N LEU A 172 -4.97 -5.96 15.81
CA LEU A 172 -5.17 -7.33 15.38
C LEU A 172 -5.67 -7.43 13.93
N GLY A 173 -6.60 -6.56 13.53
CA GLY A 173 -7.12 -6.54 12.16
C GLY A 173 -6.05 -6.23 11.11
N VAL A 174 -5.14 -5.29 11.40
CA VAL A 174 -4.01 -4.94 10.52
C VAL A 174 -2.95 -6.04 10.50
N SER A 175 -2.75 -6.74 11.62
CA SER A 175 -1.72 -7.78 11.74
C SER A 175 -1.89 -8.96 10.77
N VAL A 176 -3.12 -9.29 10.38
CA VAL A 176 -3.40 -10.39 9.43
C VAL A 176 -2.72 -10.14 8.07
N ALA A 177 -2.78 -8.91 7.55
CA ALA A 177 -2.11 -8.57 6.30
C ALA A 177 -0.59 -8.65 6.42
N GLN A 178 -0.04 -8.25 7.58
CA GLN A 178 1.40 -8.31 7.85
C GLN A 178 1.92 -9.75 7.96
N VAL A 179 1.11 -10.69 8.48
CA VAL A 179 1.48 -12.11 8.52
C VAL A 179 1.71 -12.65 7.10
N SER A 180 0.84 -12.30 6.13
CA SER A 180 1.03 -12.70 4.74
C SER A 180 2.36 -12.17 4.16
N LEU A 181 2.68 -10.91 4.45
CA LEU A 181 3.94 -10.29 4.00
C LEU A 181 5.16 -11.02 4.57
N VAL A 182 5.14 -11.34 5.88
CA VAL A 182 6.24 -12.08 6.54
C VAL A 182 6.40 -13.47 5.92
N ILE A 183 5.31 -14.22 5.72
CA ILE A 183 5.36 -15.54 5.09
C ILE A 183 5.95 -15.46 3.68
N ASN A 184 5.51 -14.50 2.87
CA ASN A 184 6.00 -14.32 1.51
C ASN A 184 7.49 -13.93 1.49
N THR A 185 7.92 -13.05 2.39
CA THR A 185 9.34 -12.70 2.55
C THR A 185 10.17 -13.90 2.98
N GLN A 186 9.65 -14.71 3.88
CA GLN A 186 10.28 -15.96 4.31
C GLN A 186 10.48 -16.91 3.13
N ILE A 187 9.43 -17.16 2.34
CA ILE A 187 9.54 -18.01 1.13
C ILE A 187 10.54 -17.41 0.15
N ALA A 188 10.46 -16.10 -0.12
CA ALA A 188 11.37 -15.42 -1.03
C ALA A 188 12.84 -15.55 -0.60
N SER A 189 13.12 -15.54 0.70
CA SER A 189 14.48 -15.68 1.24
C SER A 189 15.15 -17.03 0.93
N PHE A 190 14.35 -18.09 0.69
CA PHE A 190 14.84 -19.40 0.31
C PHE A 190 15.15 -19.55 -1.20
N LEU A 191 14.65 -18.65 -2.02
CA LEU A 191 14.80 -18.73 -3.48
C LEU A 191 16.17 -18.21 -4.00
N GLY A 192 17.08 -17.85 -3.10
CA GLY A 192 18.41 -17.36 -3.44
C GLY A 192 18.55 -15.84 -3.30
N ASP A 193 19.59 -15.29 -3.98
CA ASP A 193 19.85 -13.85 -3.97
C ASP A 193 19.00 -13.13 -5.02
N GLY A 194 18.40 -12.00 -4.66
CA GLY A 194 17.62 -11.14 -5.53
C GLY A 194 16.09 -11.20 -5.34
N PRO A 195 15.42 -12.36 -5.12
CA PRO A 195 13.97 -12.46 -5.11
C PRO A 195 13.25 -11.45 -4.21
N VAL A 196 13.77 -11.19 -3.01
CA VAL A 196 13.17 -10.19 -2.09
C VAL A 196 13.20 -8.79 -2.72
N SER A 197 14.32 -8.42 -3.35
CA SER A 197 14.46 -7.11 -4.00
C SER A 197 13.59 -7.01 -5.26
N TRP A 198 13.58 -8.05 -6.11
CA TRP A 198 12.77 -8.05 -7.34
C TRP A 198 11.28 -7.95 -7.04
N LEU A 199 10.80 -8.68 -6.02
CA LEU A 199 9.42 -8.58 -5.55
C LEU A 199 9.12 -7.19 -5.00
N TYR A 200 10.05 -6.60 -4.22
CA TYR A 200 9.88 -5.26 -3.67
C TYR A 200 9.71 -4.19 -4.76
N TYR A 201 10.57 -4.18 -5.79
CA TYR A 201 10.46 -3.22 -6.89
C TYR A 201 9.20 -3.44 -7.73
N ALA A 202 8.82 -4.69 -7.97
CA ALA A 202 7.57 -5.01 -8.68
C ALA A 202 6.33 -4.56 -7.90
N ASP A 203 6.32 -4.79 -6.57
CA ASP A 203 5.24 -4.37 -5.68
C ASP A 203 5.08 -2.85 -5.65
N ARG A 204 6.18 -2.08 -5.57
CA ARG A 204 6.15 -0.63 -5.62
C ARG A 204 5.54 -0.07 -6.90
N LEU A 205 5.82 -0.69 -8.05
CA LEU A 205 5.23 -0.30 -9.33
C LEU A 205 3.73 -0.65 -9.39
N MET A 206 3.33 -1.80 -8.87
CA MET A 206 1.93 -2.21 -8.79
C MET A 206 1.16 -1.36 -7.77
N GLU A 207 1.79 -0.93 -6.69
CA GLU A 207 1.17 -0.08 -5.67
C GLU A 207 0.76 1.29 -6.22
N PHE A 208 1.49 1.85 -7.18
CA PHE A 208 1.21 3.18 -7.73
C PHE A 208 -0.21 3.32 -8.29
N PRO A 209 -0.67 2.53 -9.29
CA PRO A 209 -2.07 2.60 -9.74
C PRO A 209 -3.07 2.17 -8.67
N SER A 210 -2.72 1.19 -7.84
CA SER A 210 -3.57 0.71 -6.74
C SER A 210 -3.81 1.77 -5.66
N ALA A 211 -2.80 2.58 -5.31
CA ALA A 211 -2.94 3.68 -4.37
C ALA A 211 -3.73 4.83 -4.99
N LEU A 212 -3.35 5.26 -6.20
CA LEU A 212 -4.01 6.38 -6.88
C LEU A 212 -5.52 6.14 -7.06
N LEU A 213 -5.88 4.99 -7.61
CA LEU A 213 -7.28 4.65 -7.88
C LEU A 213 -8.02 4.24 -6.61
N GLY A 214 -7.37 3.44 -5.75
CA GLY A 214 -8.00 2.92 -4.54
C GLY A 214 -8.29 4.01 -3.51
N VAL A 215 -7.40 4.99 -3.34
CA VAL A 215 -7.62 6.12 -2.44
C VAL A 215 -8.68 7.05 -3.00
N ALA A 216 -8.58 7.42 -4.29
CA ALA A 216 -9.55 8.31 -4.94
C ALA A 216 -10.98 7.74 -4.84
N LEU A 217 -11.15 6.45 -5.13
CA LEU A 217 -12.45 5.79 -5.08
C LEU A 217 -12.93 5.55 -3.63
N GLY A 218 -12.04 5.10 -2.76
CA GLY A 218 -12.38 4.78 -1.37
C GLY A 218 -12.83 6.00 -0.56
N THR A 219 -12.22 7.17 -0.79
CA THR A 219 -12.57 8.42 -0.09
C THR A 219 -13.96 8.95 -0.48
N VAL A 220 -14.39 8.72 -1.72
CA VAL A 220 -15.70 9.18 -2.22
C VAL A 220 -16.80 8.15 -1.95
N ILE A 221 -16.50 6.87 -2.13
CA ILE A 221 -17.50 5.79 -2.09
C ILE A 221 -17.99 5.53 -0.66
N LEU A 222 -17.10 5.43 0.33
CA LEU A 222 -17.50 5.05 1.68
C LEU A 222 -18.50 6.02 2.32
N PRO A 223 -18.28 7.35 2.35
CA PRO A 223 -19.26 8.28 2.93
C PRO A 223 -20.62 8.23 2.20
N SER A 224 -20.58 8.11 0.87
CA SER A 224 -21.77 8.04 0.03
C SER A 224 -22.57 6.75 0.28
N LEU A 225 -21.90 5.59 0.44
CA LEU A 225 -22.54 4.33 0.78
C LEU A 225 -23.17 4.36 2.19
N VAL A 226 -22.49 4.95 3.16
CA VAL A 226 -23.03 5.13 4.53
C VAL A 226 -24.30 5.96 4.49
N LYS A 227 -24.29 7.08 3.76
CA LYS A 227 -25.47 7.95 3.61
C LYS A 227 -26.64 7.18 3.02
N ARG A 228 -26.47 6.49 1.88
CA ARG A 228 -27.53 5.72 1.21
C ARG A 228 -28.04 4.55 2.05
N HIS A 229 -27.17 3.93 2.83
CA HIS A 229 -27.58 2.88 3.76
C HIS A 229 -28.49 3.42 4.87
N HIS A 230 -28.15 4.58 5.48
CA HIS A 230 -28.99 5.24 6.48
C HIS A 230 -30.34 5.71 5.93
N GLU A 231 -30.38 6.13 4.67
CA GLU A 231 -31.62 6.51 3.97
C GLU A 231 -32.46 5.28 3.57
N SER A 232 -31.98 4.05 3.85
CA SER A 232 -32.62 2.78 3.44
C SER A 232 -32.84 2.65 1.91
N ASP A 233 -32.10 3.45 1.11
CA ASP A 233 -32.16 3.41 -0.35
C ASP A 233 -31.22 2.32 -0.89
N THR A 234 -31.71 1.09 -0.88
CA THR A 234 -30.98 -0.08 -1.36
C THR A 234 -30.68 -0.02 -2.85
N ALA A 235 -31.52 0.64 -3.64
CA ALA A 235 -31.32 0.79 -5.07
C ALA A 235 -30.18 1.77 -5.38
N ALA A 236 -30.14 2.95 -4.74
CA ALA A 236 -29.05 3.89 -4.89
C ALA A 236 -27.72 3.33 -4.36
N TYR A 237 -27.78 2.59 -3.24
CA TYR A 237 -26.61 1.88 -2.71
C TYR A 237 -26.03 0.89 -3.72
N SER A 238 -26.88 0.05 -4.36
CA SER A 238 -26.46 -0.90 -5.39
C SER A 238 -25.90 -0.20 -6.64
N ARG A 239 -26.56 0.87 -7.11
CA ARG A 239 -26.06 1.67 -8.24
C ARG A 239 -24.66 2.29 -7.95
N LEU A 240 -24.44 2.79 -6.75
CA LEU A 240 -23.16 3.36 -6.36
C LEU A 240 -22.03 2.31 -6.35
N LEU A 241 -22.31 1.09 -5.87
CA LEU A 241 -21.37 -0.03 -5.95
C LEU A 241 -21.10 -0.43 -7.41
N ASP A 242 -22.14 -0.50 -8.25
CA ASP A 242 -22.01 -0.84 -9.67
C ASP A 242 -21.13 0.19 -10.40
N TRP A 243 -21.38 1.47 -10.15
CA TRP A 243 -20.56 2.57 -10.64
C TRP A 243 -19.09 2.44 -10.22
N GLY A 244 -18.82 2.17 -8.93
CA GLY A 244 -17.46 1.98 -8.42
C GLY A 244 -16.75 0.79 -9.06
N LEU A 245 -17.45 -0.33 -9.25
CA LEU A 245 -16.91 -1.51 -9.92
C LEU A 245 -16.64 -1.27 -11.41
N ARG A 246 -17.54 -0.58 -12.13
CA ARG A 246 -17.30 -0.19 -13.53
C ARG A 246 -16.09 0.75 -13.64
N LEU A 247 -15.99 1.73 -12.76
CA LEU A 247 -14.85 2.65 -12.74
C LEU A 247 -13.55 1.92 -12.39
N THR A 248 -13.61 0.92 -11.51
CA THR A 248 -12.46 0.04 -11.22
C THR A 248 -12.00 -0.68 -12.49
N VAL A 249 -12.90 -1.35 -13.20
CA VAL A 249 -12.52 -2.06 -14.43
C VAL A 249 -12.03 -1.09 -15.50
N LEU A 250 -12.69 0.05 -15.67
CA LEU A 250 -12.33 1.09 -16.66
C LEU A 250 -10.89 1.58 -16.49
N LEU A 251 -10.43 1.75 -15.25
CA LEU A 251 -9.12 2.35 -14.95
C LEU A 251 -8.05 1.29 -14.61
N ALA A 252 -8.42 0.24 -13.90
CA ALA A 252 -7.46 -0.78 -13.49
C ALA A 252 -7.07 -1.73 -14.64
N ALA A 253 -7.96 -2.02 -15.58
CA ALA A 253 -7.65 -2.90 -16.69
C ALA A 253 -6.56 -2.34 -17.63
N PRO A 254 -6.63 -1.07 -18.11
CA PRO A 254 -5.54 -0.50 -18.87
C PRO A 254 -4.26 -0.33 -18.06
N ALA A 255 -4.35 -0.03 -16.76
CA ALA A 255 -3.18 0.04 -15.89
C ALA A 255 -2.49 -1.34 -15.75
N ALA A 256 -3.26 -2.41 -15.56
CA ALA A 256 -2.75 -3.78 -15.50
C ALA A 256 -2.07 -4.19 -16.82
N LEU A 257 -2.73 -3.95 -17.95
CA LEU A 257 -2.16 -4.24 -19.27
C LEU A 257 -0.89 -3.42 -19.54
N GLY A 258 -0.92 -2.13 -19.21
CA GLY A 258 0.21 -1.23 -19.35
C GLY A 258 1.42 -1.67 -18.52
N LEU A 259 1.21 -1.99 -17.23
CA LEU A 259 2.27 -2.52 -16.37
C LEU A 259 2.85 -3.84 -16.90
N ALA A 260 2.01 -4.75 -17.36
CA ALA A 260 2.47 -6.02 -17.90
C ALA A 260 3.29 -5.86 -19.19
N MET A 261 2.78 -5.09 -20.15
CA MET A 261 3.42 -4.93 -21.47
C MET A 261 4.60 -3.97 -21.45
N LEU A 262 4.56 -2.92 -20.65
CA LEU A 262 5.63 -1.94 -20.49
C LEU A 262 6.59 -2.28 -19.34
N ALA A 263 6.54 -3.49 -18.78
CA ALA A 263 7.35 -3.86 -17.62
C ALA A 263 8.85 -3.62 -17.85
N VAL A 264 9.42 -4.09 -18.97
CA VAL A 264 10.85 -3.84 -19.29
C VAL A 264 11.12 -2.35 -19.51
N PRO A 265 10.36 -1.63 -20.37
CA PRO A 265 10.48 -0.18 -20.52
C PRO A 265 10.50 0.58 -19.21
N ILE A 266 9.52 0.31 -18.32
CA ILE A 266 9.41 0.97 -17.02
C ILE A 266 10.61 0.66 -16.13
N LEU A 267 10.93 -0.62 -15.97
CA LEU A 267 12.04 -1.07 -15.11
C LEU A 267 13.40 -0.58 -15.61
N ALA A 268 13.63 -0.65 -16.93
CA ALA A 268 14.87 -0.17 -17.52
C ALA A 268 15.01 1.36 -17.40
N THR A 269 13.91 2.10 -17.46
CA THR A 269 13.94 3.56 -17.35
C THR A 269 14.17 4.00 -15.91
N LEU A 270 13.50 3.35 -14.94
CA LEU A 270 13.49 3.79 -13.56
C LEU A 270 14.62 3.21 -12.72
N PHE A 271 15.01 1.94 -12.96
CA PHE A 271 15.86 1.20 -12.03
C PHE A 271 17.15 0.65 -12.64
N TRP A 272 17.31 0.60 -13.97
CA TRP A 272 18.53 0.08 -14.57
C TRP A 272 19.68 1.08 -14.46
N HIS A 273 20.25 1.16 -13.26
CA HIS A 273 21.38 2.01 -12.89
C HIS A 273 22.23 1.29 -11.82
N GLY A 274 23.55 1.54 -11.82
CA GLY A 274 24.47 0.99 -10.83
C GLY A 274 24.40 -0.53 -10.77
N GLU A 275 24.15 -1.09 -9.61
CA GLU A 275 24.10 -2.53 -9.34
C GLU A 275 22.84 -3.23 -9.83
N PHE A 276 21.81 -2.49 -10.29
CA PHE A 276 20.60 -3.10 -10.84
C PHE A 276 20.81 -3.46 -12.31
N LEU A 277 21.17 -4.72 -12.54
CA LEU A 277 21.61 -5.22 -13.83
C LEU A 277 20.44 -5.59 -14.77
N LYS A 278 20.75 -5.90 -16.04
CA LYS A 278 19.75 -6.38 -17.01
C LYS A 278 19.03 -7.65 -16.51
N HIS A 279 19.75 -8.51 -15.81
CA HIS A 279 19.18 -9.71 -15.19
C HIS A 279 18.07 -9.34 -14.19
N ASP A 280 18.34 -8.35 -13.31
CA ASP A 280 17.37 -7.89 -12.29
C ASP A 280 16.13 -7.28 -12.93
N VAL A 281 16.30 -6.54 -14.04
CA VAL A 281 15.16 -6.03 -14.84
C VAL A 281 14.29 -7.18 -15.32
N MET A 282 14.88 -8.26 -15.85
CA MET A 282 14.11 -9.40 -16.36
C MET A 282 13.43 -10.21 -15.26
N MET A 283 14.09 -10.38 -14.11
CA MET A 283 13.51 -11.05 -12.96
C MET A 283 12.37 -10.21 -12.35
N THR A 284 12.59 -8.91 -12.15
CA THR A 284 11.56 -8.00 -11.66
C THR A 284 10.36 -7.90 -12.61
N ARG A 285 10.59 -7.95 -13.94
CA ARG A 285 9.55 -8.03 -14.96
C ARG A 285 8.63 -9.23 -14.72
N ALA A 286 9.18 -10.41 -14.48
CA ALA A 286 8.38 -11.61 -14.25
C ALA A 286 7.42 -11.45 -13.05
N ALA A 287 7.92 -10.88 -11.95
CA ALA A 287 7.09 -10.56 -10.80
C ALA A 287 6.03 -9.48 -11.11
N LEU A 288 6.42 -8.40 -11.83
CA LEU A 288 5.51 -7.31 -12.16
C LEU A 288 4.35 -7.77 -13.06
N VAL A 289 4.63 -8.60 -14.05
CA VAL A 289 3.59 -9.21 -14.92
C VAL A 289 2.63 -10.06 -14.10
N ALA A 290 3.16 -10.86 -13.16
CA ALA A 290 2.34 -11.68 -12.28
C ALA A 290 1.47 -10.83 -11.33
N TYR A 291 1.99 -9.74 -10.76
CA TYR A 291 1.22 -8.79 -9.97
C TYR A 291 0.14 -8.06 -10.77
N SER A 292 0.44 -7.71 -12.02
CA SER A 292 -0.50 -6.98 -12.89
C SER A 292 -1.80 -7.76 -13.10
N ALA A 293 -1.75 -9.09 -13.13
CA ALA A 293 -2.93 -9.94 -13.24
C ALA A 293 -3.91 -9.78 -12.06
N GLY A 294 -3.41 -9.44 -10.86
CA GLY A 294 -4.22 -9.23 -9.65
C GLY A 294 -4.72 -7.81 -9.45
N LEU A 295 -4.25 -6.83 -10.23
CA LEU A 295 -4.49 -5.40 -9.96
C LEU A 295 -5.98 -5.04 -9.91
N ILE A 296 -6.79 -5.59 -10.81
CA ILE A 296 -8.25 -5.37 -10.81
C ILE A 296 -8.86 -5.89 -9.50
N GLY A 297 -8.46 -7.07 -9.05
CA GLY A 297 -8.91 -7.66 -7.78
C GLY A 297 -8.52 -6.79 -6.58
N ILE A 298 -7.25 -6.34 -6.53
CA ILE A 298 -6.74 -5.48 -5.46
C ILE A 298 -7.55 -4.19 -5.33
N ILE A 299 -7.88 -3.55 -6.46
CA ILE A 299 -8.66 -2.30 -6.45
C ILE A 299 -10.14 -2.58 -6.17
N ALA A 300 -10.70 -3.66 -6.70
CA ALA A 300 -12.10 -4.03 -6.44
C ALA A 300 -12.37 -4.28 -4.96
N VAL A 301 -11.43 -4.88 -4.22
CA VAL A 301 -11.55 -5.04 -2.75
C VAL A 301 -11.70 -3.69 -2.05
N LYS A 302 -11.00 -2.63 -2.52
CA LYS A 302 -11.09 -1.27 -1.96
C LYS A 302 -12.45 -0.60 -2.19
N ILE A 303 -13.29 -1.17 -3.05
CA ILE A 303 -14.69 -0.76 -3.28
C ILE A 303 -15.65 -1.67 -2.50
N LEU A 304 -15.44 -2.97 -2.57
CA LEU A 304 -16.35 -3.96 -1.99
C LEU A 304 -16.29 -4.01 -0.47
N ALA A 305 -15.08 -3.92 0.14
CA ALA A 305 -14.95 -3.94 1.59
C ALA A 305 -15.63 -2.73 2.27
N PRO A 306 -15.47 -1.47 1.81
CA PRO A 306 -16.28 -0.33 2.26
C PRO A 306 -17.79 -0.56 2.15
N GLY A 307 -18.26 -1.31 1.15
CA GLY A 307 -19.66 -1.69 1.04
C GLY A 307 -20.16 -2.47 2.27
N PHE A 308 -19.37 -3.41 2.79
CA PHE A 308 -19.72 -4.10 4.04
C PHE A 308 -19.59 -3.18 5.25
N TYR A 309 -18.55 -2.34 5.31
CA TYR A 309 -18.34 -1.41 6.43
C TYR A 309 -19.48 -0.39 6.56
N ALA A 310 -20.00 0.12 5.43
CA ALA A 310 -21.15 1.01 5.42
C ALA A 310 -22.42 0.39 6.05
N ARG A 311 -22.52 -0.95 6.01
CA ARG A 311 -23.58 -1.74 6.64
C ARG A 311 -23.22 -2.23 8.05
N GLN A 312 -22.13 -1.72 8.62
CA GLN A 312 -21.59 -2.13 9.92
C GLN A 312 -21.18 -3.61 10.01
N ASP A 313 -21.03 -4.28 8.88
CA ASP A 313 -20.55 -5.66 8.80
C ASP A 313 -19.03 -5.69 8.60
N ILE A 314 -18.29 -5.63 9.70
CA ILE A 314 -16.84 -5.76 9.71
C ILE A 314 -16.42 -7.24 9.67
N ARG A 315 -17.29 -8.14 10.15
CA ARG A 315 -16.95 -9.56 10.31
C ARG A 315 -16.76 -10.29 8.98
N THR A 316 -17.59 -9.96 8.00
CA THR A 316 -17.55 -10.61 6.69
C THR A 316 -16.24 -10.33 5.94
N PRO A 317 -15.79 -9.07 5.73
CA PRO A 317 -14.49 -8.81 5.11
C PRO A 317 -13.31 -9.44 5.85
N VAL A 318 -13.33 -9.48 7.19
CA VAL A 318 -12.26 -10.12 7.98
C VAL A 318 -12.22 -11.64 7.72
N LYS A 319 -13.36 -12.33 7.70
CA LYS A 319 -13.42 -13.76 7.38
C LYS A 319 -12.91 -14.03 5.97
N VAL A 320 -13.29 -13.21 4.99
CA VAL A 320 -12.83 -13.33 3.61
C VAL A 320 -11.33 -13.09 3.53
N ALA A 321 -10.78 -12.09 4.26
CA ALA A 321 -9.35 -11.83 4.30
C ALA A 321 -8.55 -13.02 4.90
N LEU A 322 -9.05 -13.66 5.96
CA LEU A 322 -8.42 -14.86 6.54
C LEU A 322 -8.43 -16.03 5.54
N ALA A 323 -9.54 -16.26 4.85
CA ALA A 323 -9.61 -17.28 3.82
C ALA A 323 -8.71 -16.94 2.62
N THR A 324 -8.61 -15.66 2.26
CA THR A 324 -7.68 -15.18 1.22
C THR A 324 -6.24 -15.50 1.59
N LEU A 325 -5.85 -15.30 2.86
CA LEU A 325 -4.52 -15.69 3.34
C LEU A 325 -4.27 -17.19 3.07
N ALA A 326 -5.21 -18.06 3.44
CA ALA A 326 -5.09 -19.50 3.19
C ALA A 326 -4.98 -19.82 1.68
N VAL A 327 -5.83 -19.22 0.85
CA VAL A 327 -5.78 -19.39 -0.62
C VAL A 327 -4.45 -18.92 -1.18
N THR A 328 -3.91 -17.79 -0.71
CA THR A 328 -2.59 -17.29 -1.13
C THR A 328 -1.49 -18.28 -0.77
N GLN A 329 -1.53 -18.90 0.43
CA GLN A 329 -0.51 -19.89 0.81
C GLN A 329 -0.62 -21.18 -0.01
N VAL A 330 -1.82 -21.65 -0.33
CA VAL A 330 -2.01 -22.77 -1.25
C VAL A 330 -1.49 -22.41 -2.64
N ALA A 331 -1.79 -21.22 -3.14
CA ALA A 331 -1.27 -20.74 -4.42
C ALA A 331 0.26 -20.62 -4.42
N ASN A 332 0.87 -20.18 -3.31
CA ASN A 332 2.33 -20.19 -3.13
C ASN A 332 2.89 -21.61 -3.27
N ALA A 333 2.29 -22.59 -2.60
CA ALA A 333 2.75 -23.98 -2.66
C ALA A 333 2.69 -24.57 -4.08
N VAL A 334 1.74 -24.12 -4.90
CA VAL A 334 1.58 -24.57 -6.29
C VAL A 334 2.46 -23.78 -7.26
N LEU A 335 2.48 -22.45 -7.16
CA LEU A 335 3.11 -21.59 -8.16
C LEU A 335 4.61 -21.38 -7.96
N VAL A 336 5.08 -21.34 -6.70
CA VAL A 336 6.49 -21.08 -6.41
C VAL A 336 7.43 -22.14 -6.96
N PRO A 337 7.15 -23.45 -6.87
CA PRO A 337 8.02 -24.48 -7.46
C PRO A 337 8.24 -24.33 -8.96
N TRP A 338 7.27 -23.77 -9.71
CA TRP A 338 7.31 -23.62 -11.16
C TRP A 338 7.81 -22.26 -11.61
N LEU A 339 7.43 -21.19 -10.89
CA LEU A 339 7.66 -19.80 -11.30
C LEU A 339 8.64 -19.06 -10.38
N GLY A 340 9.16 -19.70 -9.34
CA GLY A 340 10.04 -19.07 -8.37
C GLY A 340 9.38 -17.82 -7.73
N HIS A 341 10.12 -16.72 -7.68
CA HIS A 341 9.63 -15.46 -7.10
C HIS A 341 8.42 -14.86 -7.83
N ALA A 342 8.28 -15.08 -9.15
CA ALA A 342 7.09 -14.67 -9.89
C ALA A 342 5.84 -15.46 -9.43
N GLY A 343 6.03 -16.69 -8.92
CA GLY A 343 4.97 -17.49 -8.30
C GLY A 343 4.41 -16.85 -7.04
N LEU A 344 5.25 -16.20 -6.21
CA LEU A 344 4.80 -15.42 -5.05
C LEU A 344 3.92 -14.24 -5.45
N ALA A 345 4.34 -13.48 -6.46
CA ALA A 345 3.55 -12.39 -7.03
C ALA A 345 2.23 -12.88 -7.62
N GLY A 346 2.25 -14.01 -8.34
CA GLY A 346 1.08 -14.66 -8.89
C GLY A 346 0.11 -15.15 -7.82
N ALA A 347 0.61 -15.73 -6.72
CA ALA A 347 -0.22 -16.17 -5.60
C ALA A 347 -0.95 -15.01 -4.91
N ILE A 348 -0.28 -13.86 -4.76
CA ILE A 348 -0.91 -12.63 -4.25
C ILE A 348 -2.03 -12.18 -5.21
N SER A 349 -1.80 -12.25 -6.51
CA SER A 349 -2.80 -11.93 -7.54
C SER A 349 -4.00 -12.86 -7.49
N VAL A 350 -3.78 -14.16 -7.36
CA VAL A 350 -4.85 -15.16 -7.16
C VAL A 350 -5.64 -14.85 -5.89
N GLY A 351 -4.95 -14.59 -4.78
CA GLY A 351 -5.58 -14.21 -3.52
C GLY A 351 -6.43 -12.94 -3.64
N ALA A 352 -5.92 -11.91 -4.31
CA ALA A 352 -6.66 -10.67 -4.51
C ALA A 352 -7.92 -10.85 -5.38
N CYS A 353 -7.83 -11.62 -6.46
CA CYS A 353 -8.98 -11.96 -7.30
C CYS A 353 -10.00 -12.80 -6.53
N PHE A 354 -9.56 -13.78 -5.73
CA PHE A 354 -10.42 -14.57 -4.86
C PHE A 354 -11.14 -13.70 -3.84
N ASN A 355 -10.43 -12.81 -3.15
CA ASN A 355 -11.00 -11.87 -2.18
C ASN A 355 -12.10 -11.01 -2.83
N ALA A 356 -11.78 -10.34 -3.94
CA ALA A 356 -12.74 -9.52 -4.67
C ALA A 356 -13.95 -10.33 -5.14
N GLY A 357 -13.72 -11.50 -5.73
CA GLY A 357 -14.77 -12.38 -6.22
C GLY A 357 -15.69 -12.89 -5.11
N TRP A 358 -15.13 -13.24 -3.97
CA TRP A 358 -15.92 -13.72 -2.83
C TRP A 358 -16.71 -12.59 -2.15
N LEU A 359 -16.10 -11.42 -1.95
CA LEU A 359 -16.83 -10.24 -1.44
C LEU A 359 -17.96 -9.86 -2.39
N TRP A 360 -17.72 -9.85 -3.71
CA TRP A 360 -18.73 -9.59 -4.72
C TRP A 360 -19.87 -10.60 -4.67
N TRP A 361 -19.56 -11.90 -4.57
CA TRP A 361 -20.56 -12.96 -4.47
C TRP A 361 -21.42 -12.83 -3.21
N LEU A 362 -20.82 -12.55 -2.04
CA LEU A 362 -21.53 -12.35 -0.79
C LEU A 362 -22.45 -11.12 -0.86
N MET A 363 -21.97 -10.03 -1.48
CA MET A 363 -22.76 -8.81 -1.66
C MET A 363 -23.98 -9.06 -2.55
N ARG A 364 -23.83 -9.86 -3.59
CA ARG A 364 -24.94 -10.31 -4.45
C ARG A 364 -25.91 -11.23 -3.69
N ARG A 365 -25.38 -12.20 -2.98
CA ARG A 365 -26.20 -13.17 -2.23
C ARG A 365 -27.04 -12.50 -1.14
N SER A 366 -26.52 -11.47 -0.50
CA SER A 366 -27.27 -10.69 0.50
C SER A 366 -28.32 -9.75 -0.09
N GLY A 367 -28.45 -9.66 -1.41
CA GLY A 367 -29.36 -8.75 -2.11
C GLY A 367 -28.94 -7.27 -2.06
N ALA A 368 -27.80 -6.95 -1.44
CA ALA A 368 -27.32 -5.58 -1.29
C ALA A 368 -26.75 -5.02 -2.61
N TYR A 369 -26.31 -5.88 -3.50
CA TYR A 369 -25.80 -5.51 -4.81
C TYR A 369 -26.52 -6.29 -5.91
N ARG A 370 -27.06 -5.55 -6.87
CA ARG A 370 -27.63 -6.08 -8.11
C ARG A 370 -26.94 -5.39 -9.28
N PRO A 371 -26.18 -6.13 -10.13
CA PRO A 371 -25.53 -5.53 -11.29
C PRO A 371 -26.53 -4.81 -12.19
N GLU A 372 -26.21 -3.58 -12.56
CA GLU A 372 -26.97 -2.82 -13.55
C GLU A 372 -26.84 -3.47 -14.94
N PRO A 373 -27.88 -3.36 -15.79
CA PRO A 373 -27.79 -3.87 -17.14
C PRO A 373 -26.63 -3.24 -17.94
N GLY A 374 -26.19 -3.95 -18.99
CA GLY A 374 -25.17 -3.44 -19.91
C GLY A 374 -23.71 -3.80 -19.58
N TRP A 375 -23.44 -4.62 -18.56
CA TRP A 375 -22.08 -5.08 -18.26
C TRP A 375 -21.42 -5.79 -19.46
N GLY A 376 -22.14 -6.61 -20.22
CA GLY A 376 -21.60 -7.31 -21.39
C GLY A 376 -21.07 -6.33 -22.45
N ALA A 377 -21.89 -5.34 -22.83
CA ALA A 377 -21.49 -4.31 -23.79
C ALA A 377 -20.34 -3.43 -23.23
N PHE A 378 -20.35 -3.13 -21.93
CA PHE A 378 -19.29 -2.39 -21.26
C PHE A 378 -17.96 -3.15 -21.33
N LEU A 379 -17.94 -4.43 -20.93
CA LEU A 379 -16.73 -5.25 -20.96
C LEU A 379 -16.21 -5.48 -22.40
N LEU A 380 -17.12 -5.64 -23.38
CA LEU A 380 -16.72 -5.73 -24.77
C LEU A 380 -16.01 -4.47 -25.27
N LYS A 381 -16.56 -3.29 -24.96
CA LYS A 381 -15.91 -2.00 -25.31
C LYS A 381 -14.55 -1.85 -24.63
N ILE A 382 -14.45 -2.20 -23.36
CA ILE A 382 -13.16 -2.21 -22.64
C ILE A 382 -12.17 -3.17 -23.32
N GLY A 383 -12.61 -4.38 -23.66
CA GLY A 383 -11.77 -5.37 -24.34
C GLY A 383 -11.23 -4.89 -25.68
N VAL A 384 -12.08 -4.26 -26.52
CA VAL A 384 -11.65 -3.64 -27.79
C VAL A 384 -10.65 -2.51 -27.53
N ALA A 385 -10.93 -1.65 -26.56
CA ALA A 385 -10.02 -0.55 -26.22
C ALA A 385 -8.66 -1.05 -25.70
N LEU A 386 -8.65 -2.11 -24.88
CA LEU A 386 -7.42 -2.77 -24.40
C LEU A 386 -6.65 -3.42 -25.56
N TYR A 387 -7.32 -4.05 -26.50
CA TYR A 387 -6.69 -4.63 -27.68
C TYR A 387 -5.97 -3.56 -28.52
N LEU A 388 -6.64 -2.42 -28.79
CA LEU A 388 -6.03 -1.30 -29.53
C LEU A 388 -4.87 -0.67 -28.75
N MET A 389 -5.05 -0.45 -27.46
CA MET A 389 -3.97 0.02 -26.57
C MET A 389 -2.77 -0.94 -26.59
N GLY A 390 -3.03 -2.26 -26.47
CA GLY A 390 -2.00 -3.29 -26.52
C GLY A 390 -1.25 -3.29 -27.84
N GLY A 391 -1.97 -3.08 -28.96
CA GLY A 391 -1.37 -2.91 -30.30
C GLY A 391 -0.40 -1.72 -30.34
N VAL A 392 -0.81 -0.56 -29.85
CA VAL A 392 0.06 0.64 -29.79
C VAL A 392 1.32 0.34 -28.97
N ILE A 393 1.17 -0.32 -27.83
CA ILE A 393 2.32 -0.69 -26.98
C ILE A 393 3.21 -1.69 -27.71
N TRP A 394 2.64 -2.74 -28.31
CA TRP A 394 3.39 -3.81 -28.98
C TRP A 394 4.25 -3.27 -30.11
N PHE A 395 3.68 -2.47 -31.01
CA PHE A 395 4.41 -1.90 -32.15
C PHE A 395 5.37 -0.79 -31.72
N GLY A 396 5.01 0.02 -30.71
CA GLY A 396 5.85 1.16 -30.30
C GLY A 396 6.98 0.77 -29.33
N ALA A 397 6.79 -0.24 -28.47
CA ALA A 397 7.82 -0.65 -27.52
C ALA A 397 9.01 -1.30 -28.20
N GLY A 398 8.79 -2.08 -29.26
CA GLY A 398 9.83 -2.84 -29.92
C GLY A 398 10.35 -3.98 -29.04
N SER A 399 11.57 -4.46 -29.33
CA SER A 399 12.21 -5.53 -28.55
C SER A 399 12.68 -5.03 -27.18
N ALA A 400 12.63 -5.91 -26.16
CA ALA A 400 13.15 -5.62 -24.83
C ALA A 400 14.62 -5.19 -24.86
N GLY A 401 15.42 -5.80 -25.76
CA GLY A 401 16.84 -5.49 -25.93
C GLY A 401 17.13 -4.05 -26.38
N SER A 402 16.23 -3.46 -27.18
CA SER A 402 16.42 -2.09 -27.70
C SER A 402 16.42 -1.02 -26.59
N TRP A 403 15.78 -1.30 -25.45
CA TRP A 403 15.72 -0.36 -24.32
C TRP A 403 17.04 -0.23 -23.57
N PHE A 404 17.86 -1.27 -23.59
CA PHE A 404 19.19 -1.24 -22.97
C PHE A 404 20.28 -0.56 -23.81
N GLY A 405 19.97 -0.23 -25.08
CA GLY A 405 20.87 0.53 -25.95
C GLY A 405 20.64 2.05 -25.91
N LEU A 406 19.56 2.51 -25.28
CA LEU A 406 19.21 3.92 -25.18
C LEU A 406 19.84 4.58 -23.95
N ASP A 407 20.18 5.86 -24.04
CA ASP A 407 20.51 6.68 -22.88
C ASP A 407 19.27 6.98 -22.02
N ALA A 408 19.48 7.44 -20.78
CA ALA A 408 18.41 7.61 -19.79
C ALA A 408 17.32 8.58 -20.26
N LEU A 409 17.69 9.69 -20.92
CA LEU A 409 16.74 10.69 -21.37
C LEU A 409 15.89 10.17 -22.54
N SER A 410 16.50 9.50 -23.50
CA SER A 410 15.81 8.85 -24.63
C SER A 410 14.85 7.73 -24.15
N ARG A 411 15.25 6.94 -23.15
CA ARG A 411 14.35 5.96 -22.52
C ARG A 411 13.14 6.62 -21.89
N ALA A 412 13.36 7.68 -21.09
CA ALA A 412 12.27 8.41 -20.42
C ALA A 412 11.33 9.04 -21.45
N GLY A 413 11.86 9.70 -22.48
CA GLY A 413 11.07 10.29 -23.55
C GLY A 413 10.24 9.26 -24.33
N LYS A 414 10.87 8.14 -24.75
CA LYS A 414 10.19 7.06 -25.45
C LYS A 414 9.10 6.41 -24.59
N LEU A 415 9.38 6.18 -23.29
CA LEU A 415 8.38 5.64 -22.36
C LEU A 415 7.20 6.58 -22.20
N ALA A 416 7.46 7.89 -21.99
CA ALA A 416 6.41 8.88 -21.85
C ALA A 416 5.51 8.96 -23.11
N LEU A 417 6.09 8.94 -24.31
CA LEU A 417 5.35 8.89 -25.57
C LEU A 417 4.51 7.63 -25.70
N LEU A 418 5.04 6.47 -25.33
CA LEU A 418 4.30 5.19 -25.37
C LEU A 418 3.14 5.19 -24.37
N VAL A 419 3.35 5.66 -23.16
CA VAL A 419 2.29 5.74 -22.15
C VAL A 419 1.20 6.72 -22.61
N ALA A 420 1.58 7.90 -23.11
CA ALA A 420 0.63 8.87 -23.62
C ALA A 420 -0.14 8.36 -24.86
N GLY A 421 0.57 7.73 -25.80
CA GLY A 421 -0.05 7.14 -26.99
C GLY A 421 -0.98 5.97 -26.67
N ALA A 422 -0.59 5.10 -25.75
CA ALA A 422 -1.41 3.96 -25.28
C ALA A 422 -2.67 4.45 -24.54
N ALA A 423 -2.51 5.41 -23.62
CA ALA A 423 -3.64 6.04 -22.94
C ALA A 423 -4.56 6.77 -23.93
N GLY A 424 -3.99 7.52 -24.87
CA GLY A 424 -4.72 8.19 -25.94
C GLY A 424 -5.53 7.22 -26.80
N ALA A 425 -4.93 6.11 -27.22
CA ALA A 425 -5.61 5.07 -28.00
C ALA A 425 -6.75 4.41 -27.21
N TYR A 426 -6.53 4.14 -25.92
CA TYR A 426 -7.55 3.56 -25.03
C TYR A 426 -8.77 4.49 -24.90
N PHE A 427 -8.55 5.75 -24.49
CA PHE A 427 -9.65 6.68 -24.26
C PHE A 427 -10.30 7.14 -25.55
N ALA A 428 -9.54 7.32 -26.64
CA ALA A 428 -10.09 7.66 -27.95
C ALA A 428 -10.99 6.55 -28.49
N SER A 429 -10.56 5.28 -28.38
CA SER A 429 -11.38 4.14 -28.79
C SER A 429 -12.68 4.03 -27.99
N LEU A 430 -12.63 4.25 -26.69
CA LEU A 430 -13.85 4.31 -25.86
C LEU A 430 -14.78 5.43 -26.26
N TRP A 431 -14.21 6.61 -26.52
CA TRP A 431 -14.99 7.77 -26.98
C TRP A 431 -15.68 7.51 -28.32
N LEU A 432 -14.97 6.93 -29.28
CA LEU A 432 -15.52 6.53 -30.59
C LEU A 432 -16.64 5.48 -30.46
N MET A 433 -16.55 4.58 -29.46
CA MET A 433 -17.59 3.61 -29.15
C MET A 433 -18.78 4.20 -28.35
N GLY A 434 -18.84 5.55 -28.22
CA GLY A 434 -19.94 6.26 -27.56
C GLY A 434 -19.85 6.30 -26.03
N PHE A 435 -18.67 6.06 -25.48
CA PHE A 435 -18.42 6.18 -24.04
C PHE A 435 -18.23 7.66 -23.69
N ARG A 436 -19.09 8.21 -22.84
CA ARG A 436 -19.01 9.62 -22.44
C ARG A 436 -18.59 9.72 -20.98
N LEU A 437 -17.50 10.45 -20.68
CA LEU A 437 -17.02 10.70 -19.31
C LEU A 437 -18.11 11.30 -18.40
N ARG A 438 -19.04 12.07 -18.97
CA ARG A 438 -20.21 12.59 -18.23
C ARG A 438 -21.10 11.52 -17.59
N GLN A 439 -21.03 10.27 -18.05
CA GLN A 439 -21.78 9.16 -17.45
C GLN A 439 -21.21 8.77 -16.08
N PHE A 440 -19.96 9.13 -15.79
CA PHE A 440 -19.28 8.89 -14.52
C PHE A 440 -19.23 10.10 -13.60
N SER A 441 -19.53 11.32 -14.08
CA SER A 441 -19.53 12.56 -13.30
C SER A 441 -20.88 12.89 -12.64
N ARG A 442 -21.95 12.14 -12.94
CA ARG A 442 -23.31 12.42 -12.44
C ARG A 442 -23.73 11.48 -11.32
N HIS A 443 -23.15 11.62 -10.14
CA HIS A 443 -23.69 10.95 -8.95
C HIS A 443 -23.82 11.87 -7.72
N GLU A 444 -23.90 13.17 -7.93
CA GLU A 444 -24.20 14.14 -6.86
C GLU A 444 -25.64 14.70 -6.89
N SER A 445 -26.58 14.04 -7.58
CA SER A 445 -28.00 14.45 -7.51
C SER A 445 -28.90 13.33 -7.03
#